data_dbc123c9b9571f916139418c0f190ca3
#
_entry.id   dbc123c9b9571f916139418c0f190ca3
#
_cell.length_a   1.000
_cell.length_b   1.000
_cell.length_c   1.000
_cell.angle_alpha   90.00
_cell.angle_beta   90.00
_cell.angle_gamma   90.00
#
_symmetry.space_group_name_H-M   'P 1'
#
loop_
_entity.id
_entity.type
_entity.pdbx_description
1 polymer ?
#
loop_
_entity_poly.entity_id
_entity_poly.type
_entity_poly.pdbx_seq_one_letter_code
_entity_poly.pdbx_strand_id
1 'polypeptide(L)'
;MMAADMIESCIKRTLQAFEKWLQKGGKSTDYMVPIGISAMINVVIDAKNQSLKLCAVDGIDVHQYHTKIDEFLEKVSQQMIRGLVQKLISVLENVLGKLARYDEGSVFAPIFNFTSQINISKVLNPASSSQNPPANELGLSYVNFIRANLEIFHQKINDELWILGLFEYWYTQTMNAICDWLTDRLDLSLHPYQMTCLGLIVKKTYSEFEIQGAPEVCLRSKTYQTIYARMQMEEANVHLKMEGGTGGERMFPARGEENDY
;
A
#
# COMPACT_ATOMS: atom_id res chain seq x y z
N MET A 1 -36.10 -24.73 -1.51
CA MET A 1 -36.05 -23.90 -0.28
C MET A 1 -34.97 -24.38 0.69
N MET A 2 -34.92 -25.64 1.10
CA MET A 2 -33.90 -26.16 2.05
C MET A 2 -32.42 -26.00 1.60
N ALA A 3 -32.11 -26.24 0.32
CA ALA A 3 -30.71 -26.17 -0.17
C ALA A 3 -30.13 -24.75 -0.10
N ALA A 4 -30.90 -23.72 -0.45
CA ALA A 4 -30.46 -22.34 -0.37
C ALA A 4 -30.19 -21.87 1.05
N ASP A 5 -31.12 -22.20 1.96
CA ASP A 5 -30.97 -21.82 3.37
C ASP A 5 -29.71 -22.46 3.96
N MET A 6 -29.38 -23.67 3.52
CA MET A 6 -28.14 -24.37 3.91
C MET A 6 -26.90 -23.66 3.37
N ILE A 7 -26.89 -23.29 2.06
CA ILE A 7 -25.79 -22.57 1.44
C ILE A 7 -25.59 -21.22 2.14
N GLU A 8 -26.66 -20.45 2.29
CA GLU A 8 -26.61 -19.15 2.97
C GLU A 8 -26.08 -19.25 4.41
N SER A 9 -26.54 -20.25 5.17
CA SER A 9 -26.08 -20.49 6.54
C SER A 9 -24.58 -20.88 6.57
N CYS A 10 -24.14 -21.74 5.65
CA CYS A 10 -22.73 -22.13 5.53
C CYS A 10 -21.85 -20.94 5.21
N ILE A 11 -22.21 -20.15 4.21
CA ILE A 11 -21.47 -18.97 3.77
C ILE A 11 -21.41 -17.89 4.86
N LYS A 12 -22.49 -17.65 5.59
CA LYS A 12 -22.48 -16.73 6.74
C LYS A 12 -21.49 -17.16 7.83
N ARG A 13 -21.40 -18.46 8.14
CA ARG A 13 -20.42 -18.97 9.09
C ARG A 13 -18.99 -18.83 8.58
N THR A 14 -18.78 -19.09 7.28
CA THR A 14 -17.47 -18.90 6.63
C THR A 14 -17.05 -17.45 6.72
N LEU A 15 -17.93 -16.51 6.43
CA LEU A 15 -17.65 -15.07 6.53
C LEU A 15 -17.30 -14.67 7.97
N GLN A 16 -18.05 -15.13 8.96
CA GLN A 16 -17.75 -14.86 10.38
C GLN A 16 -16.39 -15.40 10.81
N ALA A 17 -16.02 -16.60 10.32
CA ALA A 17 -14.71 -17.18 10.57
C ALA A 17 -13.61 -16.38 9.89
N PHE A 18 -13.82 -15.97 8.65
CA PHE A 18 -12.92 -15.11 7.87
C PHE A 18 -12.64 -13.80 8.62
N GLU A 19 -13.67 -13.08 9.07
CA GLU A 19 -13.52 -11.83 9.82
C GLU A 19 -12.72 -12.02 11.12
N LYS A 20 -12.97 -13.10 11.84
CA LYS A 20 -12.16 -13.43 13.04
C LYS A 20 -10.70 -13.71 12.72
N TRP A 21 -10.40 -14.30 11.58
CA TRP A 21 -9.03 -14.56 11.14
C TRP A 21 -8.32 -13.27 10.72
N LEU A 22 -9.01 -12.37 10.05
CA LEU A 22 -8.47 -11.06 9.68
C LEU A 22 -8.08 -10.20 10.89
N GLN A 23 -8.77 -10.35 12.01
CA GLN A 23 -8.42 -9.63 13.24
C GLN A 23 -7.10 -10.13 13.87
N LYS A 24 -6.69 -11.36 13.54
CA LYS A 24 -5.42 -11.94 14.01
C LYS A 24 -4.26 -11.43 13.17
N GLY A 25 -3.08 -11.40 13.79
CA GLY A 25 -1.84 -11.00 13.12
C GLY A 25 -1.54 -9.50 13.23
N GLY A 26 -0.26 -9.20 13.10
CA GLY A 26 0.28 -7.86 13.22
C GLY A 26 0.02 -6.96 12.01
N LYS A 27 0.55 -5.74 12.11
CA LYS A 27 0.61 -4.76 11.02
C LYS A 27 2.05 -4.61 10.49
N SER A 28 2.85 -5.65 10.65
CA SER A 28 4.26 -5.68 10.24
C SER A 28 4.41 -6.15 8.81
N THR A 29 5.50 -5.77 8.16
CA THR A 29 5.83 -6.17 6.78
C THR A 29 6.21 -7.64 6.62
N ASP A 30 6.31 -8.39 7.71
CA ASP A 30 6.45 -9.84 7.74
C ASP A 30 5.10 -10.59 7.77
N TYR A 31 3.98 -9.86 7.79
CA TYR A 31 2.66 -10.47 7.77
C TYR A 31 2.41 -11.22 6.47
N MET A 32 2.06 -12.51 6.62
CA MET A 32 1.66 -13.38 5.53
C MET A 32 0.19 -13.76 5.73
N VAL A 33 -0.59 -13.69 4.65
CA VAL A 33 -2.00 -14.09 4.71
C VAL A 33 -2.09 -15.59 5.00
N PRO A 34 -2.77 -15.99 6.10
CA PRO A 34 -2.88 -17.40 6.46
C PRO A 34 -3.61 -18.21 5.38
N ILE A 35 -3.16 -19.44 5.13
CA ILE A 35 -3.77 -20.37 4.16
C ILE A 35 -5.27 -20.57 4.41
N GLY A 36 -5.70 -20.55 5.67
CA GLY A 36 -7.12 -20.65 6.03
C GLY A 36 -7.99 -19.55 5.43
N ILE A 37 -7.45 -18.35 5.23
CA ILE A 37 -8.13 -17.23 4.56
C ILE A 37 -8.43 -17.60 3.10
N SER A 38 -7.42 -18.08 2.35
CA SER A 38 -7.60 -18.49 0.96
C SER A 38 -8.58 -19.66 0.83
N ALA A 39 -8.56 -20.61 1.77
CA ALA A 39 -9.52 -21.72 1.81
C ALA A 39 -10.97 -21.23 1.99
N MET A 40 -11.21 -20.24 2.87
CA MET A 40 -12.54 -19.64 3.06
C MET A 40 -13.02 -18.89 1.82
N ILE A 41 -12.12 -18.22 1.10
CA ILE A 41 -12.40 -17.55 -0.17
C ILE A 41 -12.82 -18.57 -1.22
N ASN A 42 -12.08 -19.68 -1.35
CA ASN A 42 -12.42 -20.75 -2.29
C ASN A 42 -13.78 -21.37 -2.00
N VAL A 43 -14.19 -21.50 -0.73
CA VAL A 43 -15.55 -21.96 -0.38
C VAL A 43 -16.63 -21.06 -0.98
N VAL A 44 -16.44 -19.73 -0.96
CA VAL A 44 -17.41 -18.79 -1.53
C VAL A 44 -17.39 -18.86 -3.07
N ILE A 45 -16.20 -18.95 -3.68
CA ILE A 45 -16.04 -19.13 -5.13
C ILE A 45 -16.72 -20.41 -5.59
N ASP A 46 -16.45 -21.53 -4.92
CA ASP A 46 -17.05 -22.82 -5.26
C ASP A 46 -18.57 -22.81 -5.08
N ALA A 47 -19.08 -22.16 -4.04
CA ALA A 47 -20.51 -21.98 -3.84
C ALA A 47 -21.15 -21.21 -5.01
N LYS A 48 -20.50 -20.15 -5.51
CA LYS A 48 -20.94 -19.39 -6.66
C LYS A 48 -20.97 -20.26 -7.93
N ASN A 49 -19.90 -20.99 -8.20
CA ASN A 49 -19.78 -21.89 -9.34
C ASN A 49 -20.76 -23.07 -9.32
N GLN A 50 -21.16 -23.55 -8.12
CA GLN A 50 -22.09 -24.64 -7.95
C GLN A 50 -23.57 -24.17 -7.89
N SER A 51 -23.85 -22.93 -7.54
CA SER A 51 -25.20 -22.40 -7.40
C SER A 51 -26.04 -22.59 -8.67
N LEU A 52 -25.43 -22.35 -9.84
CA LEU A 52 -26.04 -22.57 -11.17
C LEU A 52 -26.44 -24.04 -11.38
N LYS A 53 -25.59 -24.97 -10.99
CA LYS A 53 -25.83 -26.42 -11.17
C LYS A 53 -26.96 -26.91 -10.27
N LEU A 54 -27.04 -26.41 -9.05
CA LEU A 54 -28.08 -26.79 -8.08
C LEU A 54 -29.46 -26.30 -8.52
N CYS A 55 -29.53 -25.09 -9.09
CA CYS A 55 -30.79 -24.53 -9.58
C CYS A 55 -31.34 -25.31 -10.80
N ALA A 56 -30.48 -25.92 -11.61
CA ALA A 56 -30.90 -26.68 -12.80
C ALA A 56 -31.59 -28.02 -12.46
N VAL A 57 -31.35 -28.57 -11.26
CA VAL A 57 -31.86 -29.91 -10.87
C VAL A 57 -33.27 -29.86 -10.26
N ASP A 58 -33.68 -28.77 -9.64
CA ASP A 58 -34.88 -28.76 -8.80
C ASP A 58 -36.19 -28.30 -9.49
N GLY A 59 -36.17 -27.94 -10.79
CA GLY A 59 -37.40 -27.55 -11.53
C GLY A 59 -38.16 -26.33 -10.95
N ILE A 60 -37.54 -25.61 -10.00
CA ILE A 60 -38.05 -24.41 -9.37
C ILE A 60 -37.89 -23.25 -10.35
N ASP A 61 -38.63 -22.17 -10.17
CA ASP A 61 -38.42 -20.91 -10.93
C ASP A 61 -36.96 -20.43 -10.77
N VAL A 62 -36.13 -21.02 -11.63
CA VAL A 62 -34.67 -20.99 -11.60
C VAL A 62 -34.14 -19.56 -11.58
N HIS A 63 -34.85 -18.63 -12.24
CA HIS A 63 -34.39 -17.26 -12.38
C HIS A 63 -34.41 -16.46 -11.06
N GLN A 64 -35.50 -16.47 -10.33
CA GLN A 64 -35.59 -15.68 -9.09
C GLN A 64 -34.71 -16.23 -7.98
N TYR A 65 -34.57 -17.54 -7.92
CA TYR A 65 -33.78 -18.19 -6.90
C TYR A 65 -32.29 -18.03 -7.14
N HIS A 66 -31.86 -18.26 -8.39
CA HIS A 66 -30.48 -18.07 -8.80
C HIS A 66 -30.01 -16.63 -8.59
N THR A 67 -30.82 -15.65 -8.98
CA THR A 67 -30.49 -14.22 -8.82
C THR A 67 -30.25 -13.86 -7.35
N LYS A 68 -31.10 -14.31 -6.43
CA LYS A 68 -30.90 -14.02 -5.00
C LYS A 68 -29.63 -14.64 -4.40
N ILE A 69 -29.31 -15.88 -4.77
CA ILE A 69 -28.09 -16.53 -4.30
C ILE A 69 -26.87 -15.88 -4.92
N ASP A 70 -26.91 -15.59 -6.20
CA ASP A 70 -25.77 -14.95 -6.89
C ASP A 70 -25.50 -13.56 -6.32
N GLU A 71 -26.52 -12.72 -6.12
CA GLU A 71 -26.40 -11.43 -5.46
C GLU A 71 -25.83 -11.54 -4.03
N PHE A 72 -26.28 -12.56 -3.28
CA PHE A 72 -25.78 -12.79 -1.92
C PHE A 72 -24.29 -13.19 -1.94
N LEU A 73 -23.90 -14.12 -2.80
CA LEU A 73 -22.51 -14.59 -2.92
C LEU A 73 -21.59 -13.49 -3.46
N GLU A 74 -22.05 -12.68 -4.40
CA GLU A 74 -21.32 -11.52 -4.88
C GLU A 74 -21.08 -10.50 -3.76
N LYS A 75 -22.10 -10.20 -2.97
CA LYS A 75 -21.98 -9.31 -1.81
C LYS A 75 -20.98 -9.84 -0.78
N VAL A 76 -21.00 -11.13 -0.48
CA VAL A 76 -20.05 -11.78 0.42
C VAL A 76 -18.64 -11.71 -0.15
N SER A 77 -18.48 -12.00 -1.43
CA SER A 77 -17.19 -11.91 -2.15
C SER A 77 -16.60 -10.51 -2.04
N GLN A 78 -17.38 -9.48 -2.32
CA GLN A 78 -16.97 -8.08 -2.19
C GLN A 78 -16.63 -7.69 -0.74
N GLN A 79 -17.36 -8.23 0.25
CA GLN A 79 -17.06 -8.00 1.66
C GLN A 79 -15.73 -8.66 2.06
N MET A 80 -15.44 -9.86 1.56
CA MET A 80 -14.17 -10.54 1.78
C MET A 80 -13.00 -9.77 1.16
N ILE A 81 -13.13 -9.31 -0.10
CA ILE A 81 -12.10 -8.49 -0.76
C ILE A 81 -11.82 -7.23 0.06
N ARG A 82 -12.87 -6.49 0.44
CA ARG A 82 -12.71 -5.25 1.23
C ARG A 82 -12.04 -5.49 2.58
N GLY A 83 -12.48 -6.50 3.33
CA GLY A 83 -11.91 -6.82 4.62
C GLY A 83 -10.43 -7.24 4.52
N LEU A 84 -10.11 -8.07 3.52
CA LEU A 84 -8.75 -8.52 3.27
C LEU A 84 -7.85 -7.36 2.90
N VAL A 85 -8.26 -6.51 1.96
CA VAL A 85 -7.49 -5.34 1.53
C VAL A 85 -7.31 -4.35 2.68
N GLN A 86 -8.33 -4.12 3.50
CA GLN A 86 -8.19 -3.28 4.69
C GLN A 86 -7.10 -3.80 5.64
N LYS A 87 -7.02 -5.13 5.82
CA LYS A 87 -5.95 -5.75 6.59
C LYS A 87 -4.58 -5.52 5.96
N LEU A 88 -4.45 -5.70 4.64
CA LEU A 88 -3.20 -5.48 3.92
C LEU A 88 -2.76 -4.01 3.95
N ILE A 89 -3.70 -3.07 3.80
CA ILE A 89 -3.44 -1.63 3.90
C ILE A 89 -2.99 -1.22 5.30
N SER A 90 -3.45 -1.89 6.36
CA SER A 90 -2.99 -1.60 7.71
C SER A 90 -1.47 -1.80 7.90
N VAL A 91 -0.82 -2.60 7.04
CA VAL A 91 0.64 -2.74 6.99
C VAL A 91 1.29 -1.51 6.36
N LEU A 92 0.71 -0.99 5.27
CA LEU A 92 1.16 0.27 4.66
C LEU A 92 1.01 1.45 5.63
N GLU A 93 -0.14 1.56 6.30
CA GLU A 93 -0.38 2.60 7.30
C GLU A 93 0.68 2.59 8.40
N ASN A 94 1.13 1.41 8.83
CA ASN A 94 2.22 1.28 9.78
C ASN A 94 3.57 1.78 9.19
N VAL A 95 3.84 1.51 7.92
CA VAL A 95 5.03 2.02 7.21
C VAL A 95 4.95 3.54 7.09
N LEU A 96 3.82 4.09 6.65
CA LEU A 96 3.58 5.53 6.54
C LEU A 96 3.66 6.24 7.91
N GLY A 97 3.19 5.59 8.98
CA GLY A 97 3.35 6.07 10.34
C GLY A 97 4.81 6.15 10.80
N LYS A 98 5.69 5.26 10.31
CA LYS A 98 7.14 5.37 10.55
C LYS A 98 7.74 6.54 9.78
N LEU A 99 7.27 6.78 8.54
CA LEU A 99 7.72 7.91 7.73
C LEU A 99 7.28 9.26 8.32
N ALA A 100 6.11 9.35 8.94
CA ALA A 100 5.61 10.56 9.57
C ALA A 100 6.53 11.09 10.70
N ARG A 101 7.42 10.27 11.26
CA ARG A 101 8.41 10.69 12.26
C ARG A 101 9.46 11.64 11.70
N TYR A 102 9.60 11.73 10.38
CA TYR A 102 10.53 12.61 9.69
C TYR A 102 9.91 13.94 9.27
N ASP A 103 8.64 14.20 9.63
CA ASP A 103 7.98 15.46 9.35
C ASP A 103 8.69 16.62 10.01
N GLU A 104 8.77 17.77 9.36
CA GLU A 104 9.32 19.00 9.91
C GLU A 104 8.51 19.40 11.16
N GLY A 105 9.21 19.71 12.25
CA GLY A 105 8.58 20.01 13.55
C GLY A 105 8.30 18.78 14.42
N SER A 106 8.56 17.56 13.95
CA SER A 106 8.55 16.38 14.80
C SER A 106 9.61 16.50 15.90
N VAL A 107 9.29 16.02 17.11
CA VAL A 107 10.24 16.01 18.26
C VAL A 107 11.55 15.30 17.92
N PHE A 108 11.54 14.42 16.90
CA PHE A 108 12.70 13.67 16.45
C PHE A 108 13.44 14.32 15.25
N ALA A 109 12.87 15.36 14.61
CA ALA A 109 13.48 16.02 13.44
C ALA A 109 14.92 16.55 13.69
N PRO A 110 15.26 17.14 14.83
CA PRO A 110 16.63 17.62 15.10
C PRO A 110 17.66 16.49 15.12
N ILE A 111 17.30 15.31 15.60
CA ILE A 111 18.20 14.15 15.72
C ILE A 111 18.55 13.59 14.34
N PHE A 112 17.56 13.56 13.42
CA PHE A 112 17.74 13.01 12.07
C PHE A 112 18.48 13.97 11.14
N ASN A 113 18.25 15.28 11.27
CA ASN A 113 18.97 16.29 10.48
C ASN A 113 20.47 16.33 10.80
N PHE A 114 20.85 16.01 12.02
CA PHE A 114 22.25 15.95 12.43
C PHE A 114 22.98 14.74 11.82
N THR A 115 22.31 13.60 11.69
CA THR A 115 22.90 12.37 11.10
C THR A 115 23.03 12.42 9.59
N SER A 116 22.21 13.21 8.89
CA SER A 116 22.30 13.35 7.41
C SER A 116 23.44 14.25 6.95
N GLN A 117 23.97 15.14 7.81
CA GLN A 117 25.11 16.01 7.47
C GLN A 117 26.50 15.39 7.77
N ILE A 118 26.55 14.31 8.54
CA ILE A 118 27.81 13.65 8.86
C ILE A 118 27.90 12.37 8.08
N ASN A 119 28.74 12.36 7.06
CA ASN A 119 29.20 11.16 6.33
C ASN A 119 30.08 10.30 7.27
N ILE A 120 29.52 9.84 8.39
CA ILE A 120 30.19 8.93 9.33
C ILE A 120 29.80 7.49 9.00
N SER A 121 30.01 7.07 7.77
CA SER A 121 29.87 5.65 7.43
C SER A 121 31.14 4.84 7.68
N LYS A 122 32.13 5.36 8.46
CA LYS A 122 33.37 4.62 8.68
C LYS A 122 33.93 4.56 10.10
N VAL A 123 33.28 5.12 11.11
CA VAL A 123 33.84 5.02 12.46
C VAL A 123 32.73 4.68 13.45
N LEU A 124 32.87 3.52 14.05
CA LEU A 124 32.30 3.04 15.30
C LEU A 124 31.04 2.16 15.26
N ASN A 125 31.32 0.89 15.50
CA ASN A 125 30.56 -0.15 16.23
C ASN A 125 29.21 -0.64 15.67
N PRO A 126 29.12 -1.97 15.39
CA PRO A 126 27.91 -2.63 14.95
C PRO A 126 26.89 -2.95 16.06
N ALA A 127 26.91 -2.22 17.17
CA ALA A 127 26.11 -2.55 18.35
C ALA A 127 25.06 -1.50 18.77
N SER A 128 24.86 -0.42 18.02
CA SER A 128 23.69 0.46 18.21
C SER A 128 22.66 0.15 17.15
N SER A 129 21.70 -0.72 17.47
CA SER A 129 20.48 -0.92 16.70
C SER A 129 19.77 0.43 16.54
N SER A 130 20.01 1.13 15.44
CA SER A 130 19.18 2.26 15.07
C SER A 130 17.77 1.74 14.91
N GLN A 131 16.82 2.24 15.70
CA GLN A 131 15.42 1.79 15.69
C GLN A 131 14.69 2.05 14.35
N ASN A 132 15.34 2.69 13.39
CA ASN A 132 14.81 2.96 12.07
C ASN A 132 15.72 2.37 10.99
N PRO A 133 15.19 1.44 10.18
CA PRO A 133 15.93 0.90 9.05
C PRO A 133 16.22 1.99 8.01
N PRO A 134 17.29 1.88 7.20
CA PRO A 134 17.52 2.74 6.04
C PRO A 134 16.28 2.84 5.15
N ALA A 135 16.08 3.98 4.48
CA ALA A 135 14.88 4.24 3.66
C ALA A 135 14.62 3.14 2.62
N ASN A 136 15.68 2.66 1.99
CA ASN A 136 15.59 1.55 1.02
C ASN A 136 15.14 0.25 1.68
N GLU A 137 15.61 -0.06 2.88
CA GLU A 137 15.25 -1.29 3.59
C GLU A 137 13.77 -1.27 4.01
N LEU A 138 13.27 -0.13 4.49
CA LEU A 138 11.86 0.02 4.84
C LEU A 138 10.96 -0.13 3.61
N GLY A 139 11.31 0.54 2.50
CA GLY A 139 10.58 0.44 1.24
C GLY A 139 10.62 -0.97 0.66
N LEU A 140 11.79 -1.62 0.62
CA LEU A 140 11.94 -3.00 0.15
C LEU A 140 11.18 -4.01 1.02
N SER A 141 11.18 -3.81 2.33
CA SER A 141 10.43 -4.64 3.27
C SER A 141 8.92 -4.63 2.94
N TYR A 142 8.36 -3.46 2.62
CA TYR A 142 6.97 -3.36 2.19
C TYR A 142 6.72 -3.98 0.81
N VAL A 143 7.62 -3.77 -0.16
CA VAL A 143 7.50 -4.40 -1.49
C VAL A 143 7.58 -5.93 -1.40
N ASN A 144 8.47 -6.47 -0.57
CA ASN A 144 8.56 -7.90 -0.34
C ASN A 144 7.29 -8.47 0.32
N PHE A 145 6.68 -7.71 1.24
CA PHE A 145 5.37 -8.05 1.80
C PHE A 145 4.29 -8.15 0.71
N ILE A 146 4.22 -7.17 -0.21
CA ILE A 146 3.30 -7.23 -1.36
C ILE A 146 3.55 -8.49 -2.17
N ARG A 147 4.78 -8.69 -2.65
CA ARG A 147 5.14 -9.82 -3.51
C ARG A 147 4.80 -11.17 -2.89
N ALA A 148 5.14 -11.36 -1.63
CA ALA A 148 4.88 -12.61 -0.92
C ALA A 148 3.39 -12.93 -0.80
N ASN A 149 2.55 -11.91 -0.54
CA ASN A 149 1.11 -12.12 -0.44
C ASN A 149 0.44 -12.28 -1.83
N LEU A 150 0.91 -11.58 -2.87
CA LEU A 150 0.48 -11.81 -4.25
C LEU A 150 0.73 -13.25 -4.67
N GLU A 151 1.90 -13.80 -4.36
CA GLU A 151 2.24 -15.19 -4.64
C GLU A 151 1.33 -16.18 -3.91
N ILE A 152 1.02 -15.93 -2.62
CA ILE A 152 0.07 -16.76 -1.86
C ILE A 152 -1.30 -16.79 -2.55
N PHE A 153 -1.81 -15.66 -2.99
CA PHE A 153 -3.11 -15.59 -3.64
C PHE A 153 -3.13 -16.39 -4.94
N HIS A 154 -2.14 -16.24 -5.80
CA HIS A 154 -2.02 -17.03 -7.02
C HIS A 154 -1.92 -18.53 -6.78
N GLN A 155 -1.21 -18.93 -5.75
CA GLN A 155 -1.04 -20.35 -5.44
C GLN A 155 -2.25 -20.99 -4.76
N LYS A 156 -3.09 -20.21 -4.08
CA LYS A 156 -4.09 -20.74 -3.15
C LYS A 156 -5.53 -20.40 -3.51
N ILE A 157 -5.76 -19.46 -4.41
CA ILE A 157 -7.11 -19.09 -4.87
C ILE A 157 -7.32 -19.67 -6.26
N ASN A 158 -8.47 -20.31 -6.48
CA ASN A 158 -8.74 -21.10 -7.69
C ASN A 158 -9.44 -20.28 -8.81
N ASP A 159 -9.67 -19.00 -8.63
CA ASP A 159 -10.41 -18.16 -9.59
C ASP A 159 -9.61 -16.92 -9.95
N GLU A 160 -9.15 -16.84 -11.18
CA GLU A 160 -8.32 -15.75 -11.70
C GLU A 160 -9.05 -14.40 -11.72
N LEU A 161 -10.35 -14.39 -12.01
CA LEU A 161 -11.14 -13.16 -12.05
C LEU A 161 -11.30 -12.60 -10.63
N TRP A 162 -11.47 -13.47 -9.65
CA TRP A 162 -11.51 -13.07 -8.25
C TRP A 162 -10.18 -12.47 -7.79
N ILE A 163 -9.06 -13.11 -8.15
CA ILE A 163 -7.71 -12.64 -7.86
C ILE A 163 -7.49 -11.26 -8.50
N LEU A 164 -7.87 -11.09 -9.76
CA LEU A 164 -7.71 -9.83 -10.48
C LEU A 164 -8.50 -8.71 -9.81
N GLY A 165 -9.76 -8.95 -9.43
CA GLY A 165 -10.57 -7.98 -8.68
C GLY A 165 -9.97 -7.61 -7.32
N LEU A 166 -9.36 -8.58 -6.62
CA LEU A 166 -8.61 -8.32 -5.38
C LEU A 166 -7.41 -7.42 -5.66
N PHE A 167 -6.64 -7.68 -6.70
CA PHE A 167 -5.42 -6.93 -7.02
C PHE A 167 -5.73 -5.50 -7.45
N GLU A 168 -6.73 -5.30 -8.31
CA GLU A 168 -7.20 -3.97 -8.69
C GLU A 168 -7.62 -3.16 -7.46
N TYR A 169 -8.39 -3.75 -6.57
CA TYR A 169 -8.86 -3.07 -5.38
C TYR A 169 -7.72 -2.81 -4.40
N TRP A 170 -6.78 -3.76 -4.20
CA TRP A 170 -5.63 -3.58 -3.32
C TRP A 170 -4.70 -2.49 -3.83
N TYR A 171 -4.35 -2.50 -5.13
CA TYR A 171 -3.53 -1.46 -5.74
C TYR A 171 -4.18 -0.08 -5.57
N THR A 172 -5.47 0.03 -5.90
CA THR A 172 -6.22 1.29 -5.78
C THR A 172 -6.19 1.83 -4.35
N GLN A 173 -6.46 0.98 -3.36
CA GLN A 173 -6.44 1.39 -1.95
C GLN A 173 -5.01 1.73 -1.48
N THR A 174 -3.99 1.05 -1.99
CA THR A 174 -2.58 1.39 -1.72
C THR A 174 -2.25 2.80 -2.22
N MET A 175 -2.62 3.12 -3.46
CA MET A 175 -2.38 4.46 -4.03
C MET A 175 -3.20 5.51 -3.30
N ASN A 176 -4.46 5.23 -2.94
CA ASN A 176 -5.27 6.16 -2.18
C ASN A 176 -4.64 6.48 -0.80
N ALA A 177 -4.21 5.46 -0.05
CA ALA A 177 -3.58 5.66 1.25
C ALA A 177 -2.29 6.50 1.17
N ILE A 178 -1.47 6.30 0.12
CA ILE A 178 -0.28 7.12 -0.11
C ILE A 178 -0.67 8.56 -0.49
N CYS A 179 -1.67 8.74 -1.35
CA CYS A 179 -2.15 10.05 -1.78
C CYS A 179 -2.71 10.84 -0.60
N ASP A 180 -3.51 10.22 0.25
CA ASP A 180 -4.07 10.83 1.45
C ASP A 180 -2.95 11.25 2.40
N TRP A 181 -1.97 10.38 2.63
CA TRP A 181 -0.80 10.69 3.47
C TRP A 181 0.01 11.87 2.93
N LEU A 182 0.18 11.99 1.60
CA LEU A 182 0.84 13.14 0.96
C LEU A 182 -0.01 14.40 1.02
N THR A 183 -1.33 14.27 0.92
CA THR A 183 -2.28 15.39 1.00
C THR A 183 -2.27 16.02 2.39
N ASP A 184 -2.18 15.22 3.44
CA ASP A 184 -2.02 15.70 4.81
C ASP A 184 -0.72 16.49 5.04
N ARG A 185 0.21 16.47 4.06
CA ARG A 185 1.54 17.09 4.11
C ARG A 185 1.78 18.06 2.96
N LEU A 186 0.72 18.69 2.43
CA LEU A 186 0.86 19.65 1.32
C LEU A 186 1.72 20.86 1.68
N ASP A 187 1.64 21.31 2.93
CA ASP A 187 2.37 22.47 3.45
C ASP A 187 3.76 22.10 4.02
N LEU A 188 4.14 20.83 3.97
CA LEU A 188 5.42 20.33 4.47
C LEU A 188 6.34 19.94 3.32
N SER A 189 7.63 20.27 3.43
CA SER A 189 8.66 19.68 2.57
C SER A 189 8.93 18.25 3.00
N LEU A 190 8.95 17.32 2.06
CA LEU A 190 9.24 15.93 2.37
C LEU A 190 10.74 15.75 2.67
N HIS A 191 11.03 15.03 3.74
CA HIS A 191 12.40 14.68 4.09
C HIS A 191 12.99 13.70 3.03
N PRO A 192 14.31 13.78 2.70
CA PRO A 192 14.92 12.87 1.73
C PRO A 192 14.69 11.38 2.01
N TYR A 193 14.62 10.99 3.28
CA TYR A 193 14.28 9.62 3.70
C TYR A 193 12.86 9.25 3.25
N GLN A 194 11.87 10.14 3.43
CA GLN A 194 10.48 9.93 3.02
C GLN A 194 10.40 9.80 1.50
N MET A 195 11.07 10.70 0.76
CA MET A 195 11.12 10.69 -0.70
C MET A 195 11.69 9.39 -1.24
N THR A 196 12.82 8.94 -0.73
CA THR A 196 13.47 7.71 -1.16
C THR A 196 12.59 6.49 -0.89
N CYS A 197 12.03 6.40 0.30
CA CYS A 197 11.17 5.27 0.68
C CYS A 197 9.87 5.23 -0.14
N LEU A 198 9.15 6.35 -0.25
CA LEU A 198 7.90 6.45 -1.00
C LEU A 198 8.12 6.22 -2.49
N GLY A 199 9.16 6.82 -3.08
CA GLY A 199 9.50 6.63 -4.49
C GLY A 199 9.74 5.16 -4.82
N LEU A 200 10.44 4.43 -3.94
CA LEU A 200 10.67 3.01 -4.08
C LEU A 200 9.37 2.20 -3.93
N ILE A 201 8.55 2.51 -2.92
CA ILE A 201 7.26 1.85 -2.70
C ILE A 201 6.35 2.04 -3.92
N VAL A 202 6.12 3.27 -4.36
CA VAL A 202 5.20 3.58 -5.48
C VAL A 202 5.65 2.90 -6.76
N LYS A 203 6.93 3.07 -7.13
CA LYS A 203 7.49 2.50 -8.37
C LYS A 203 7.46 0.97 -8.38
N LYS A 204 7.86 0.34 -7.28
CA LYS A 204 7.92 -1.12 -7.20
C LYS A 204 6.54 -1.74 -7.04
N THR A 205 5.63 -1.12 -6.29
CA THR A 205 4.23 -1.57 -6.20
C THR A 205 3.58 -1.54 -7.58
N TYR A 206 3.75 -0.46 -8.35
CA TYR A 206 3.29 -0.40 -9.75
C TYR A 206 3.77 -1.62 -10.55
N SER A 207 5.09 -1.89 -10.54
CA SER A 207 5.67 -2.99 -11.30
C SER A 207 5.18 -4.38 -10.82
N GLU A 208 5.02 -4.60 -9.51
CA GLU A 208 4.53 -5.88 -8.99
C GLU A 208 3.09 -6.16 -9.45
N PHE A 209 2.19 -5.17 -9.39
CA PHE A 209 0.81 -5.35 -9.84
C PHE A 209 0.68 -5.40 -11.38
N GLU A 210 1.55 -4.70 -12.13
CA GLU A 210 1.63 -4.80 -13.59
C GLU A 210 2.00 -6.22 -14.02
N ILE A 211 3.01 -6.83 -13.41
CA ILE A 211 3.42 -8.22 -13.66
C ILE A 211 2.27 -9.19 -13.36
N GLN A 212 1.43 -8.89 -12.38
CA GLN A 212 0.28 -9.70 -12.00
C GLN A 212 -0.95 -9.47 -12.89
N GLY A 213 -0.86 -8.66 -13.94
CA GLY A 213 -1.91 -8.45 -14.91
C GLY A 213 -2.97 -7.42 -14.49
N ALA A 214 -2.69 -6.58 -13.49
CA ALA A 214 -3.60 -5.49 -13.16
C ALA A 214 -3.78 -4.55 -14.37
N PRO A 215 -5.03 -4.13 -14.70
CA PRO A 215 -5.31 -3.32 -15.88
C PRO A 215 -4.57 -1.98 -15.86
N GLU A 216 -4.06 -1.54 -17.00
CA GLU A 216 -3.34 -0.27 -17.15
C GLU A 216 -4.19 0.93 -16.68
N VAL A 217 -5.50 0.90 -16.89
CA VAL A 217 -6.44 1.94 -16.43
C VAL A 217 -6.41 2.06 -14.90
N CYS A 218 -6.30 0.95 -14.18
CA CYS A 218 -6.15 0.94 -12.73
C CYS A 218 -4.77 1.46 -12.32
N LEU A 219 -3.71 0.94 -12.94
CA LEU A 219 -2.32 1.27 -12.63
C LEU A 219 -2.00 2.75 -12.86
N ARG A 220 -2.49 3.33 -13.98
CA ARG A 220 -2.32 4.75 -14.32
C ARG A 220 -3.48 5.63 -13.89
N SER A 221 -4.10 5.28 -12.77
CA SER A 221 -5.20 6.04 -12.19
C SER A 221 -4.81 7.51 -11.94
N LYS A 222 -5.81 8.38 -11.82
CA LYS A 222 -5.60 9.79 -11.46
C LYS A 222 -4.84 9.93 -10.13
N THR A 223 -5.13 9.06 -9.16
CA THR A 223 -4.44 9.03 -7.86
C THR A 223 -2.94 8.77 -8.04
N TYR A 224 -2.57 7.74 -8.85
CA TYR A 224 -1.17 7.47 -9.16
C TYR A 224 -0.47 8.68 -9.82
N GLN A 225 -1.12 9.32 -10.80
CA GLN A 225 -0.58 10.51 -11.47
C GLN A 225 -0.36 11.67 -10.50
N THR A 226 -1.28 11.88 -9.55
CA THR A 226 -1.16 12.91 -8.51
C THR A 226 0.04 12.64 -7.60
N ILE A 227 0.23 11.40 -7.14
CA ILE A 227 1.39 11.00 -6.34
C ILE A 227 2.68 11.25 -7.12
N TYR A 228 2.73 10.81 -8.38
CA TYR A 228 3.91 10.95 -9.24
C TYR A 228 4.29 12.42 -9.46
N ALA A 229 3.30 13.28 -9.76
CA ALA A 229 3.52 14.71 -9.93
C ALA A 229 4.05 15.37 -8.64
N ARG A 230 3.51 14.99 -7.47
CA ARG A 230 4.01 15.48 -6.16
C ARG A 230 5.46 15.06 -5.94
N MET A 231 5.80 13.81 -6.20
CA MET A 231 7.17 13.30 -6.04
C MET A 231 8.16 14.05 -6.94
N GLN A 232 7.81 14.28 -8.21
CA GLN A 232 8.64 15.05 -9.13
C GLN A 232 8.85 16.49 -8.68
N MET A 233 7.81 17.13 -8.16
CA MET A 233 7.90 18.49 -7.63
C MET A 233 8.85 18.57 -6.44
N GLU A 234 8.80 17.62 -5.53
CA GLU A 234 9.71 17.58 -4.38
C GLU A 234 11.17 17.31 -4.81
N GLU A 235 11.40 16.41 -5.78
CA GLU A 235 12.74 16.18 -6.34
C GLU A 235 13.31 17.46 -6.97
N ALA A 236 12.51 18.19 -7.75
CA ALA A 236 12.91 19.47 -8.34
C ALA A 236 13.26 20.53 -7.28
N ASN A 237 12.46 20.61 -6.20
CA ASN A 237 12.72 21.51 -5.08
C ASN A 237 14.04 21.22 -4.36
N VAL A 238 14.40 19.95 -4.22
CA VAL A 238 15.69 19.54 -3.63
C VAL A 238 16.86 19.97 -4.53
N HIS A 239 16.76 19.79 -5.85
CA HIS A 239 17.78 20.22 -6.79
C HIS A 239 17.98 21.74 -6.77
N LEU A 240 16.91 22.53 -6.78
CA LEU A 240 16.97 23.99 -6.71
C LEU A 240 17.64 24.49 -5.41
N LYS A 241 17.38 23.83 -4.27
CA LYS A 241 18.02 24.17 -3.00
C LYS A 241 19.53 23.86 -3.01
N MET A 242 19.96 22.80 -3.71
CA MET A 242 21.38 22.45 -3.85
C MET A 242 22.13 23.41 -4.78
N GLU A 243 21.53 23.83 -5.89
CA GLU A 243 22.14 24.76 -6.84
C GLU A 243 22.17 26.20 -6.31
N GLY A 244 21.14 26.63 -5.57
CA GLY A 244 21.07 27.96 -4.94
C GLY A 244 22.03 28.18 -3.78
N GLY A 245 22.54 27.11 -3.17
CA GLY A 245 23.49 27.14 -2.05
C GLY A 245 24.96 27.42 -2.45
N THR A 246 25.31 27.36 -3.74
CA THR A 246 26.69 27.61 -4.23
C THR A 246 26.92 29.00 -4.81
N GLY A 247 25.93 29.90 -4.75
CA GLY A 247 26.00 31.23 -5.39
C GLY A 247 25.66 32.39 -4.47
N GLY A 248 26.39 32.63 -3.38
CA GLY A 248 26.03 33.70 -2.45
C GLY A 248 27.12 34.34 -1.62
N GLU A 249 28.38 34.33 -2.02
CA GLU A 249 29.36 35.32 -1.56
C GLU A 249 29.67 36.29 -2.68
N ARG A 250 28.75 37.23 -2.96
CA ARG A 250 29.11 38.47 -3.64
C ARG A 250 29.72 39.38 -2.60
N MET A 251 31.04 39.28 -2.50
CA MET A 251 31.91 40.26 -1.90
C MET A 251 31.60 41.62 -2.57
N PHE A 252 30.93 42.53 -1.87
CA PHE A 252 30.85 43.93 -2.28
C PHE A 252 32.27 44.54 -2.14
N PRO A 253 32.86 45.12 -3.18
CA PRO A 253 34.12 45.86 -3.02
C PRO A 253 33.85 47.10 -2.15
N ALA A 254 34.69 47.27 -1.12
CA ALA A 254 34.71 48.47 -0.29
C ALA A 254 34.89 49.70 -1.15
N ARG A 255 34.00 50.67 -0.96
CA ARG A 255 34.03 52.01 -1.57
C ARG A 255 35.27 52.72 -1.06
N GLY A 256 36.25 52.94 -1.97
CA GLY A 256 37.43 53.71 -1.65
C GLY A 256 37.07 55.16 -1.30
N GLU A 257 37.62 55.61 -0.24
CA GLU A 257 37.66 57.04 0.15
C GLU A 257 38.44 57.82 -0.94
N GLU A 258 37.76 58.74 -1.60
CA GLU A 258 38.39 59.80 -2.34
C GLU A 258 38.81 60.89 -1.34
N ASN A 259 40.12 61.03 -1.14
CA ASN A 259 40.68 62.20 -0.47
C ASN A 259 41.03 63.28 -1.50
N ASP A 260 40.55 64.47 -1.19
CA ASP A 260 40.87 65.73 -1.81
C ASP A 260 42.39 66.02 -2.05
N TYR A 261 42.68 66.54 -3.24
CA TYR A 261 43.45 67.73 -3.44
C TYR A 261 43.09 68.32 -4.80
#